data_0a737db596ce1c76d3cac723bf0bf181
#
_entry.id   0a737db596ce1c76d3cac723bf0bf181
#
_cell.length_a   1.000
_cell.length_b   1.000
_cell.length_c   1.000
_cell.angle_alpha   90.00
_cell.angle_beta   90.00
_cell.angle_gamma   90.00
#
_symmetry.space_group_name_H-M   'P 1'
#
loop_
_entity.id
_entity.type
_entity.pdbx_description
1 polymer ?
#
loop_
_entity_poly.entity_id
_entity_poly.type
_entity_poly.pdbx_seq_one_letter_code
_entity_poly.pdbx_strand_id
1 'polypeptide(L)'
;MNNRLLRRSALALSLALPVGAALADANPLTAERWKTRPVVLVVAQDGDALLAKVRAALAQTRAREAFRERDMVLYTVVAGAGRRNDEALGTAQTAALLKALQLDAHGPSTFVLVGMDGGVKLRAGTAVDLQEVFAEIDRMPMRQAR
;
A
#
# COMPACT_ATOMS: atom_id res chain seq x y z
N MET A 1 -55.23 36.51 -29.23
CA MET A 1 -54.75 35.12 -29.14
C MET A 1 -53.33 35.18 -28.60
N ASN A 2 -53.16 34.92 -27.29
CA ASN A 2 -51.89 35.08 -26.61
C ASN A 2 -51.32 33.68 -26.27
N ASN A 3 -50.29 33.26 -27.02
CA ASN A 3 -49.52 32.06 -26.66
C ASN A 3 -48.39 32.45 -25.70
N ARG A 4 -48.61 32.16 -24.42
CA ARG A 4 -47.52 32.22 -23.42
C ARG A 4 -46.74 30.92 -23.46
N LEU A 5 -45.51 30.99 -24.01
CA LEU A 5 -44.52 29.95 -23.94
C LEU A 5 -43.95 29.86 -22.50
N LEU A 6 -44.29 28.81 -21.82
CA LEU A 6 -43.69 28.47 -20.54
C LEU A 6 -42.27 27.93 -20.75
N ARG A 7 -41.27 28.75 -20.44
CA ARG A 7 -39.88 28.30 -20.32
C ARG A 7 -39.73 27.45 -19.07
N ARG A 8 -39.58 26.15 -19.21
CA ARG A 8 -39.14 25.26 -18.14
C ARG A 8 -37.63 25.38 -18.00
N SER A 9 -37.17 26.08 -16.96
CA SER A 9 -35.76 26.08 -16.57
C SER A 9 -35.47 24.77 -15.85
N ALA A 10 -34.73 23.90 -16.51
CA ALA A 10 -34.18 22.72 -15.86
C ALA A 10 -32.94 23.14 -15.05
N LEU A 11 -33.05 23.13 -13.73
CA LEU A 11 -31.92 23.25 -12.82
C LEU A 11 -31.14 21.93 -12.88
N ALA A 12 -29.98 21.94 -13.55
CA ALA A 12 -29.03 20.86 -13.47
C ALA A 12 -28.30 20.94 -12.12
N LEU A 13 -28.68 20.08 -11.18
CA LEU A 13 -27.98 19.92 -9.91
C LEU A 13 -26.71 19.09 -10.17
N SER A 14 -25.57 19.78 -10.34
CA SER A 14 -24.27 19.13 -10.46
C SER A 14 -23.87 18.59 -9.07
N LEU A 15 -24.00 17.29 -8.85
CA LEU A 15 -23.44 16.61 -7.68
C LEU A 15 -21.93 16.53 -7.87
N ALA A 16 -21.18 17.48 -7.30
CA ALA A 16 -19.74 17.36 -7.17
C ALA A 16 -19.42 16.35 -6.08
N LEU A 17 -19.08 15.12 -6.44
CA LEU A 17 -18.54 14.15 -5.50
C LEU A 17 -17.16 14.62 -5.01
N PRO A 18 -16.88 14.59 -3.70
CA PRO A 18 -15.57 14.98 -3.19
C PRO A 18 -14.52 13.96 -3.63
N VAL A 19 -13.59 14.38 -4.50
CA VAL A 19 -12.48 13.56 -5.01
C VAL A 19 -11.61 12.99 -3.88
N GLY A 20 -11.58 13.64 -2.72
CA GLY A 20 -10.83 13.16 -1.55
C GLY A 20 -11.36 11.89 -0.92
N ALA A 21 -12.67 11.66 -0.92
CA ALA A 21 -13.27 10.43 -0.37
C ALA A 21 -12.95 9.21 -1.24
N ALA A 22 -12.95 9.35 -2.57
CA ALA A 22 -12.63 8.27 -3.49
C ALA A 22 -11.17 7.78 -3.35
N LEU A 23 -10.21 8.66 -3.01
CA LEU A 23 -8.82 8.27 -2.78
C LEU A 23 -8.62 7.57 -1.43
N ALA A 24 -9.37 7.93 -0.38
CA ALA A 24 -9.31 7.27 0.92
C ALA A 24 -9.86 5.84 0.84
N ASP A 25 -10.97 5.64 0.11
CA ASP A 25 -11.56 4.31 -0.12
C ASP A 25 -10.69 3.43 -1.03
N ALA A 26 -9.82 4.03 -1.86
CA ALA A 26 -8.91 3.32 -2.74
C ALA A 26 -7.64 2.81 -2.03
N ASN A 27 -7.34 3.22 -0.79
CA ASN A 27 -6.14 2.81 -0.07
C ASN A 27 -6.19 1.31 0.28
N PRO A 28 -5.36 0.45 -0.37
CA PRO A 28 -5.41 -0.98 -0.15
C PRO A 28 -5.02 -1.39 1.28
N LEU A 29 -4.25 -0.57 2.01
CA LEU A 29 -3.85 -0.85 3.39
C LEU A 29 -5.03 -0.86 4.36
N THR A 30 -6.13 -0.18 4.04
CA THR A 30 -7.35 -0.20 4.87
C THR A 30 -7.93 -1.61 4.98
N ALA A 31 -7.90 -2.37 3.90
CA ALA A 31 -8.41 -3.75 3.87
C ALA A 31 -7.50 -4.75 4.64
N GLU A 32 -6.25 -4.37 4.89
CA GLU A 32 -5.27 -5.20 5.60
C GLU A 32 -5.35 -5.08 7.13
N ARG A 33 -6.01 -4.04 7.65
CA ARG A 33 -6.08 -3.80 9.09
C ARG A 33 -6.68 -5.00 9.82
N TRP A 34 -6.01 -5.38 10.91
CA TRP A 34 -6.35 -6.52 11.78
C TRP A 34 -6.29 -7.91 11.11
N LYS A 35 -5.82 -7.96 9.85
CA LYS A 35 -5.66 -9.20 9.07
C LYS A 35 -4.21 -9.53 8.78
N THR A 36 -3.45 -8.55 8.30
CA THR A 36 -2.06 -8.75 7.85
C THR A 36 -1.13 -7.66 8.35
N ARG A 37 0.17 -7.90 8.15
CA ARG A 37 1.25 -6.91 8.33
C ARG A 37 1.85 -6.60 6.96
N PRO A 38 1.43 -5.52 6.30
CA PRO A 38 1.97 -5.14 5.02
C PRO A 38 3.46 -4.74 5.11
N VAL A 39 4.25 -5.30 4.19
CA VAL A 39 5.56 -4.78 3.82
C VAL A 39 5.41 -4.06 2.50
N VAL A 40 5.83 -2.81 2.43
CA VAL A 40 5.74 -1.99 1.23
C VAL A 40 7.14 -1.59 0.77
N LEU A 41 7.48 -1.97 -0.45
CA LEU A 41 8.70 -1.54 -1.14
C LEU A 41 8.33 -0.50 -2.19
N VAL A 42 8.99 0.64 -2.15
CA VAL A 42 8.87 1.67 -3.18
C VAL A 42 10.24 1.92 -3.78
N VAL A 43 10.39 1.64 -5.07
CA VAL A 43 11.64 1.76 -5.81
C VAL A 43 11.41 2.40 -7.17
N ALA A 44 12.37 3.19 -7.64
CA ALA A 44 12.24 3.95 -8.88
C ALA A 44 12.40 3.07 -10.15
N GLN A 45 13.01 1.90 -10.03
CA GLN A 45 13.32 1.03 -11.18
C GLN A 45 13.35 -0.45 -10.80
N ASP A 46 13.10 -1.32 -11.76
CA ASP A 46 13.05 -2.78 -11.56
C ASP A 46 14.39 -3.41 -11.15
N GLY A 47 15.51 -2.82 -11.57
CA GLY A 47 16.87 -3.27 -11.19
C GLY A 47 17.35 -2.77 -9.83
N ASP A 48 16.47 -2.26 -8.98
CA ASP A 48 16.84 -1.70 -7.68
C ASP A 48 17.39 -2.76 -6.71
N ALA A 49 18.45 -2.40 -5.98
CA ALA A 49 19.13 -3.30 -5.05
C ALA A 49 18.24 -3.76 -3.87
N LEU A 50 17.39 -2.88 -3.35
CA LEU A 50 16.46 -3.24 -2.28
C LEU A 50 15.43 -4.27 -2.77
N LEU A 51 14.88 -4.04 -3.95
CA LEU A 51 13.91 -4.96 -4.57
C LEU A 51 14.54 -6.33 -4.82
N ALA A 52 15.75 -6.36 -5.40
CA ALA A 52 16.52 -7.59 -5.65
C ALA A 52 16.79 -8.36 -4.35
N LYS A 53 17.19 -7.66 -3.29
CA LYS A 53 17.50 -8.24 -1.98
C LYS A 53 16.26 -8.92 -1.36
N VAL A 54 15.12 -8.24 -1.35
CA VAL A 54 13.88 -8.78 -0.78
C VAL A 54 13.35 -9.94 -1.61
N ARG A 55 13.36 -9.83 -2.94
CA ARG A 55 12.98 -10.93 -3.84
C ARG A 55 13.86 -12.17 -3.64
N ALA A 56 15.17 -12.00 -3.53
CA ALA A 56 16.11 -13.10 -3.29
C ALA A 56 15.86 -13.77 -1.92
N ALA A 57 15.61 -12.99 -0.87
CA ALA A 57 15.29 -13.53 0.44
C ALA A 57 13.98 -14.34 0.41
N LEU A 58 12.91 -13.82 -0.21
CA LEU A 58 11.62 -14.49 -0.31
C LEU A 58 11.61 -15.65 -1.34
N ALA A 59 12.64 -15.79 -2.19
CA ALA A 59 12.86 -16.98 -2.98
C ALA A 59 13.23 -18.20 -2.12
N GLN A 60 13.79 -18.01 -0.93
CA GLN A 60 14.09 -19.06 0.03
C GLN A 60 12.82 -19.56 0.71
N THR A 61 12.59 -20.87 0.72
CA THR A 61 11.38 -21.49 1.31
C THR A 61 11.21 -21.11 2.78
N ARG A 62 12.28 -21.18 3.56
CA ARG A 62 12.26 -20.83 4.99
C ARG A 62 11.82 -19.37 5.24
N ALA A 63 12.32 -18.44 4.43
CA ALA A 63 11.94 -17.03 4.56
C ALA A 63 10.47 -16.79 4.15
N ARG A 64 9.98 -17.46 3.11
CA ARG A 64 8.56 -17.41 2.72
C ARG A 64 7.64 -17.97 3.79
N GLU A 65 8.02 -19.05 4.43
CA GLU A 65 7.27 -19.63 5.55
C GLU A 65 7.24 -18.68 6.74
N ALA A 66 8.40 -18.16 7.15
CA ALA A 66 8.51 -17.17 8.21
C ALA A 66 7.68 -15.90 7.93
N PHE A 67 7.62 -15.47 6.67
CA PHE A 67 6.79 -14.35 6.22
C PHE A 67 5.29 -14.64 6.39
N ARG A 68 4.85 -15.83 5.95
CA ARG A 68 3.45 -16.27 6.10
C ARG A 68 3.03 -16.48 7.55
N GLU A 69 3.88 -17.10 8.37
CA GLU A 69 3.62 -17.32 9.80
C GLU A 69 3.38 -16.02 10.58
N ARG A 70 3.89 -14.90 10.07
CA ARG A 70 3.71 -13.57 10.65
C ARG A 70 2.58 -12.76 10.01
N ASP A 71 1.73 -13.41 9.22
CA ASP A 71 0.63 -12.77 8.49
C ASP A 71 1.12 -11.59 7.62
N MET A 72 2.30 -11.69 7.03
CA MET A 72 2.86 -10.62 6.21
C MET A 72 2.35 -10.69 4.78
N VAL A 73 2.20 -9.55 4.13
CA VAL A 73 1.84 -9.39 2.72
C VAL A 73 2.78 -8.38 2.06
N LEU A 74 3.21 -8.68 0.84
CA LEU A 74 4.15 -7.84 0.11
C LEU A 74 3.42 -6.91 -0.86
N TYR A 75 3.64 -5.62 -0.69
CA TYR A 75 3.31 -4.58 -1.66
C TYR A 75 4.58 -4.07 -2.31
N THR A 76 4.58 -3.90 -3.61
CA THR A 76 5.68 -3.28 -4.35
C THR A 76 5.16 -2.16 -5.22
N VAL A 77 5.86 -1.04 -5.24
CA VAL A 77 5.68 0.02 -6.23
C VAL A 77 7.02 0.17 -6.95
N VAL A 78 7.06 -0.27 -8.19
CA VAL A 78 8.25 -0.29 -9.04
C VAL A 78 8.00 0.61 -10.24
N ALA A 79 8.81 1.64 -10.42
CA ALA A 79 8.63 2.64 -11.47
C ALA A 79 7.17 3.17 -11.55
N GLY A 80 6.53 3.38 -10.40
CA GLY A 80 5.15 3.85 -10.28
C GLY A 80 4.06 2.77 -10.45
N ALA A 81 4.40 1.54 -10.79
CA ALA A 81 3.47 0.43 -10.92
C ALA A 81 3.32 -0.34 -9.60
N GLY A 82 2.13 -0.31 -9.01
CA GLY A 82 1.82 -0.98 -7.76
C GLY A 82 1.40 -2.45 -7.95
N ARG A 83 1.79 -3.30 -7.01
CA ARG A 83 1.36 -4.70 -6.92
C ARG A 83 1.14 -5.10 -5.46
N ARG A 84 0.19 -6.01 -5.23
CA ARG A 84 0.02 -6.75 -3.98
C ARG A 84 0.39 -8.21 -4.25
N ASN A 85 1.47 -8.68 -3.66
CA ASN A 85 2.12 -9.93 -4.09
C ASN A 85 2.33 -9.90 -5.62
N ASP A 86 1.72 -10.81 -6.37
CA ASP A 86 1.82 -10.88 -7.83
C ASP A 86 0.65 -10.19 -8.56
N GLU A 87 -0.34 -9.67 -7.84
CA GLU A 87 -1.52 -9.02 -8.42
C GLU A 87 -1.28 -7.52 -8.63
N ALA A 88 -1.60 -7.02 -9.81
CA ALA A 88 -1.49 -5.60 -10.11
C ALA A 88 -2.53 -4.78 -9.34
N LEU A 89 -2.09 -3.66 -8.77
CA LEU A 89 -2.99 -2.64 -8.22
C LEU A 89 -3.42 -1.67 -9.32
N GLY A 90 -4.64 -1.14 -9.18
CA GLY A 90 -5.07 -0.02 -10.01
C GLY A 90 -4.25 1.25 -9.74
N THR A 91 -4.27 2.19 -10.68
CA THR A 91 -3.56 3.47 -10.55
C THR A 91 -4.02 4.26 -9.32
N ALA A 92 -5.33 4.31 -9.06
CA ALA A 92 -5.90 4.99 -7.90
C ALA A 92 -5.46 4.34 -6.58
N GLN A 93 -5.41 3.02 -6.51
CA GLN A 93 -4.94 2.27 -5.34
C GLN A 93 -3.46 2.51 -5.07
N THR A 94 -2.63 2.52 -6.12
CA THR A 94 -1.19 2.81 -6.00
C THR A 94 -0.96 4.23 -5.50
N ALA A 95 -1.67 5.21 -6.06
CA ALA A 95 -1.58 6.60 -5.62
C ALA A 95 -2.02 6.78 -4.15
N ALA A 96 -3.10 6.12 -3.74
CA ALA A 96 -3.60 6.15 -2.37
C ALA A 96 -2.63 5.49 -1.39
N LEU A 97 -1.99 4.39 -1.77
CA LEU A 97 -0.95 3.71 -1.00
C LEU A 97 0.25 4.63 -0.74
N LEU A 98 0.78 5.26 -1.80
CA LEU A 98 1.90 6.18 -1.71
C LEU A 98 1.58 7.40 -0.83
N LYS A 99 0.38 7.97 -1.03
CA LYS A 99 -0.10 9.10 -0.21
C LYS A 99 -0.22 8.74 1.26
N ALA A 100 -0.82 7.59 1.58
CA ALA A 100 -0.99 7.12 2.94
C ALA A 100 0.35 6.94 3.68
N LEU A 101 1.39 6.51 2.97
CA LEU A 101 2.73 6.33 3.49
C LEU A 101 3.64 7.56 3.32
N GLN A 102 3.16 8.63 2.69
CA GLN A 102 3.94 9.83 2.37
C GLN A 102 5.22 9.50 1.58
N LEU A 103 5.09 8.65 0.56
CA LEU A 103 6.19 8.22 -0.29
C LEU A 103 6.02 8.73 -1.72
N ASP A 104 7.16 8.96 -2.38
CA ASP A 104 7.27 9.30 -3.79
C ASP A 104 7.74 8.07 -4.58
N ALA A 105 7.03 7.73 -5.66
CA ALA A 105 7.39 6.63 -6.55
C ALA A 105 8.78 6.79 -7.19
N HIS A 106 9.26 8.02 -7.31
CA HIS A 106 10.57 8.38 -7.89
C HIS A 106 11.60 8.81 -6.84
N GLY A 107 11.25 8.69 -5.57
CA GLY A 107 12.13 9.01 -4.46
C GLY A 107 13.14 7.90 -4.14
N PRO A 108 13.84 8.00 -3.00
CA PRO A 108 14.77 6.98 -2.55
C PRO A 108 14.08 5.63 -2.34
N SER A 109 14.81 4.54 -2.60
CA SER A 109 14.34 3.17 -2.34
C SER A 109 13.96 3.02 -0.86
N THR A 110 12.73 2.64 -0.60
CA THR A 110 12.18 2.63 0.74
C THR A 110 11.47 1.31 1.05
N PHE A 111 11.78 0.77 2.22
CA PHE A 111 11.10 -0.35 2.84
C PHE A 111 10.24 0.18 4.00
N VAL A 112 8.97 -0.21 4.04
CA VAL A 112 8.06 0.16 5.14
C VAL A 112 7.39 -1.11 5.69
N LEU A 113 7.46 -1.30 7.00
CA LEU A 113 6.63 -2.29 7.70
C LEU A 113 5.43 -1.58 8.32
N VAL A 114 4.24 -2.08 8.00
CA VAL A 114 2.98 -1.63 8.58
C VAL A 114 2.47 -2.71 9.54
N GLY A 115 2.04 -2.31 10.73
CA GLY A 115 1.47 -3.23 11.71
C GLY A 115 0.03 -3.62 11.38
N MET A 116 -0.51 -4.58 12.11
CA MET A 116 -1.92 -4.98 11.97
C MET A 116 -2.91 -3.85 12.30
N ASP A 117 -2.52 -2.93 13.16
CA ASP A 117 -3.30 -1.72 13.49
C ASP A 117 -3.30 -0.66 12.38
N GLY A 118 -2.53 -0.87 11.31
CA GLY A 118 -2.35 0.07 10.21
C GLY A 118 -1.28 1.13 10.45
N GLY A 119 -0.61 1.13 11.59
CA GLY A 119 0.48 2.05 11.90
C GLY A 119 1.81 1.62 11.30
N VAL A 120 2.62 2.59 10.85
CA VAL A 120 3.98 2.33 10.39
C VAL A 120 4.85 1.96 11.60
N LYS A 121 5.54 0.82 11.52
CA LYS A 121 6.40 0.28 12.58
C LYS A 121 7.88 0.44 12.27
N LEU A 122 8.25 0.39 10.98
CA LEU A 122 9.62 0.52 10.54
C LEU A 122 9.68 1.20 9.17
N ARG A 123 10.63 2.09 8.99
CA ARG A 123 11.07 2.61 7.68
C ARG A 123 12.56 2.36 7.54
N ALA A 124 12.98 1.82 6.41
CA ALA A 124 14.38 1.55 6.12
C ALA A 124 14.65 1.71 4.62
N GLY A 125 15.92 1.76 4.27
CA GLY A 125 16.40 1.71 2.89
C GLY A 125 17.01 0.36 2.56
N THR A 126 18.01 0.37 1.69
CA THR A 126 18.69 -0.83 1.16
C THR A 126 19.41 -1.68 2.26
N ALA A 127 19.70 -1.07 3.41
CA ALA A 127 20.34 -1.77 4.53
C ALA A 127 19.40 -2.70 5.31
N VAL A 128 18.09 -2.72 5.03
CA VAL A 128 17.13 -3.57 5.74
C VAL A 128 17.52 -5.04 5.66
N ASP A 129 17.33 -5.76 6.78
CA ASP A 129 17.46 -7.22 6.88
C ASP A 129 16.12 -7.83 7.28
N LEU A 130 15.61 -8.78 6.48
CA LEU A 130 14.35 -9.46 6.76
C LEU A 130 14.35 -10.25 8.06
N GLN A 131 15.49 -10.79 8.50
CA GLN A 131 15.59 -11.50 9.78
C GLN A 131 15.40 -10.53 10.95
N GLU A 132 15.94 -9.33 10.86
CA GLU A 132 15.71 -8.28 11.86
C GLU A 132 14.25 -7.82 11.87
N VAL A 133 13.63 -7.73 10.70
CA VAL A 133 12.18 -7.40 10.56
C VAL A 133 11.33 -8.48 11.23
N PHE A 134 11.64 -9.76 11.02
CA PHE A 134 10.93 -10.86 11.67
C PHE A 134 11.09 -10.80 13.21
N ALA A 135 12.30 -10.53 13.69
CA ALA A 135 12.58 -10.38 15.12
C ALA A 135 11.81 -9.19 15.72
N GLU A 136 11.68 -8.09 14.98
CA GLU A 136 10.88 -6.94 15.41
C GLU A 136 9.40 -7.29 15.54
N ILE A 137 8.83 -7.99 14.55
CA ILE A 137 7.44 -8.45 14.59
C ILE A 137 7.21 -9.40 15.79
N ASP A 138 8.14 -10.30 16.06
CA ASP A 138 8.02 -11.27 17.16
C ASP A 138 7.99 -10.61 18.53
N ARG A 139 8.54 -9.40 18.67
CA ARG A 139 8.45 -8.58 19.88
C ARG A 139 7.14 -7.80 20.01
N MET A 140 6.32 -7.72 18.96
CA MET A 140 5.07 -6.96 19.00
C MET A 140 4.03 -7.64 19.92
N PRO A 141 3.28 -6.86 20.75
CA PRO A 141 2.33 -7.45 21.71
C PRO A 141 1.28 -8.35 21.07
N MET A 142 0.74 -7.97 19.91
CA MET A 142 -0.25 -8.76 19.21
C MET A 142 0.30 -10.07 18.61
N ARG A 143 1.59 -10.16 18.37
CA ARG A 143 2.24 -11.42 17.94
C ARG A 143 2.47 -12.36 19.13
N GLN A 144 2.85 -11.80 20.26
CA GLN A 144 3.10 -12.57 21.49
C GLN A 144 1.82 -13.11 22.14
N ALA A 145 0.68 -12.50 21.87
CA ALA A 145 -0.62 -12.91 22.40
C ALA A 145 -1.28 -14.09 21.66
N ARG A 146 -0.64 -14.63 20.61
CA ARG A 146 -1.13 -15.75 19.79
C ARG A 146 -0.52 -17.08 20.16
#